data_57d48893bc30797317fff791109a0b3f
#
_entry.id   57d48893bc30797317fff791109a0b3f
#
_cell.length_a   1.000
_cell.length_b   1.000
_cell.length_c   1.000
_cell.angle_alpha   90.00
_cell.angle_beta   90.00
_cell.angle_gamma   90.00
#
_symmetry.space_group_name_H-M   'P 1'
#
loop_
_entity.id
_entity.type
_entity.pdbx_description
1 polymer ?
#
loop_
_entity_poly.entity_id
_entity_poly.type
_entity_poly.pdbx_seq_one_letter_code
_entity_poly.pdbx_strand_id
1 'polypeptide(L)'
;MTMLTRITTDTSFKQHLRWSPDGKKFLFTRIHEGKMALWTVNADGSEMKRFMPNLDTPHFDGDWSPDGKTILYVHDVLQGTDGKLHIHRVNADGSDSKVVIPNKAFEETPRWAPDGKTFLFVSTRDGNQEIYRADADGSNIKRLTNEIAADNNPCWSPDGKRIAFASHRSGNLEIWSMTADGGDLKKLTDHPAIDFWPAWRPDGKTIAFTSNREGNYEIYLMNADGSNPRNLTHNPAQENFATWSPDGKKLAFISTRDGGSDIYVIAVK
;
A
#
# COMPACT_ATOMS: atom_id res chain seq x y z
N MET A 1 -26.18 -7.38 -9.84
CA MET A 1 -25.70 -6.39 -8.87
C MET A 1 -24.36 -6.86 -8.34
N THR A 2 -23.33 -6.03 -8.36
CA THR A 2 -22.05 -6.33 -7.74
C THR A 2 -22.24 -6.27 -6.22
N MET A 3 -21.94 -7.35 -5.50
CA MET A 3 -22.17 -7.40 -4.05
C MET A 3 -21.07 -6.60 -3.35
N LEU A 4 -21.46 -5.52 -2.68
CA LEU A 4 -20.60 -4.71 -1.82
C LEU A 4 -20.84 -5.13 -0.37
N THR A 5 -19.78 -5.41 0.38
CA THR A 5 -19.87 -5.85 1.78
C THR A 5 -19.04 -4.90 2.65
N ARG A 6 -19.62 -4.33 3.71
CA ARG A 6 -18.91 -3.59 4.75
C ARG A 6 -18.31 -4.58 5.74
N ILE A 7 -17.02 -4.46 6.02
CA ILE A 7 -16.24 -5.37 6.89
C ILE A 7 -16.08 -4.79 8.30
N THR A 8 -15.84 -3.48 8.41
CA THR A 8 -15.72 -2.80 9.71
C THR A 8 -16.83 -1.75 9.87
N THR A 9 -17.21 -1.43 11.12
CA THR A 9 -18.33 -0.52 11.43
C THR A 9 -18.01 0.46 12.55
N ASP A 10 -16.73 0.52 12.96
CA ASP A 10 -16.29 1.31 14.09
C ASP A 10 -15.94 2.76 13.75
N THR A 11 -16.04 3.14 12.46
CA THR A 11 -15.86 4.50 11.91
C THR A 11 -14.51 5.16 12.20
N SER A 12 -13.57 4.47 12.88
CA SER A 12 -12.24 5.01 13.16
C SER A 12 -11.43 5.24 11.88
N PHE A 13 -10.50 6.19 11.90
CA PHE A 13 -9.63 6.45 10.76
C PHE A 13 -8.74 5.24 10.44
N LYS A 14 -8.81 4.78 9.18
CA LYS A 14 -8.05 3.64 8.66
C LYS A 14 -7.33 4.01 7.37
N GLN A 15 -6.17 3.36 7.13
CA GLN A 15 -5.37 3.50 5.90
C GLN A 15 -4.46 2.28 5.68
N HIS A 16 -3.75 2.23 4.53
CA HIS A 16 -2.76 1.19 4.18
C HIS A 16 -3.30 -0.23 4.30
N LEU A 17 -4.46 -0.48 3.66
CA LEU A 17 -5.13 -1.78 3.70
C LEU A 17 -4.39 -2.84 2.88
N ARG A 18 -4.21 -4.05 3.45
CA ARG A 18 -3.61 -5.23 2.78
C ARG A 18 -4.37 -6.51 3.12
N TRP A 19 -4.62 -7.33 2.11
CA TRP A 19 -5.03 -8.72 2.32
C TRP A 19 -3.86 -9.56 2.83
N SER A 20 -4.14 -10.53 3.73
CA SER A 20 -3.19 -11.60 3.99
C SER A 20 -3.06 -12.51 2.76
N PRO A 21 -1.90 -13.16 2.52
CA PRO A 21 -1.70 -14.03 1.35
C PRO A 21 -2.67 -15.22 1.25
N ASP A 22 -3.21 -15.67 2.37
CA ASP A 22 -4.24 -16.73 2.43
C ASP A 22 -5.68 -16.20 2.23
N GLY A 23 -5.86 -14.88 2.09
CA GLY A 23 -7.15 -14.24 1.90
C GLY A 23 -8.09 -14.27 3.10
N LYS A 24 -7.60 -14.60 4.30
CA LYS A 24 -8.45 -14.75 5.49
C LYS A 24 -8.52 -13.52 6.37
N LYS A 25 -7.54 -12.59 6.25
CA LYS A 25 -7.42 -11.40 7.10
C LYS A 25 -7.08 -10.16 6.31
N PHE A 26 -7.34 -9.02 6.94
CA PHE A 26 -6.78 -7.74 6.56
C PHE A 26 -5.75 -7.30 7.59
N LEU A 27 -4.68 -6.64 7.13
CA LEU A 27 -3.76 -5.82 7.88
C LEU A 27 -4.00 -4.37 7.45
N PHE A 28 -4.06 -3.45 8.40
CA PHE A 28 -4.29 -2.04 8.13
C PHE A 28 -3.76 -1.16 9.25
N THR A 29 -3.50 0.09 8.92
CA THR A 29 -3.22 1.12 9.92
C THR A 29 -4.53 1.68 10.46
N ARG A 30 -4.64 1.85 11.77
CA ARG A 30 -5.79 2.45 12.45
C ARG A 30 -5.33 3.48 13.47
N ILE A 31 -6.05 4.60 13.54
CA ILE A 31 -5.93 5.53 14.65
C ILE A 31 -7.09 5.25 15.61
N HIS A 32 -6.76 4.82 16.82
CA HIS A 32 -7.71 4.51 17.87
C HIS A 32 -7.22 5.10 19.19
N GLU A 33 -8.07 5.86 19.88
CA GLU A 33 -7.72 6.57 21.11
C GLU A 33 -6.45 7.42 21.00
N GLY A 34 -6.29 8.10 19.85
CA GLY A 34 -5.14 8.96 19.56
C GLY A 34 -3.84 8.20 19.22
N LYS A 35 -3.85 6.86 19.19
CA LYS A 35 -2.68 6.04 18.86
C LYS A 35 -2.79 5.46 17.45
N MET A 36 -1.76 5.68 16.64
CA MET A 36 -1.60 5.07 15.30
C MET A 36 -0.92 3.71 15.46
N ALA A 37 -1.57 2.65 14.98
CA ALA A 37 -1.04 1.30 15.08
C ALA A 37 -1.52 0.40 13.93
N LEU A 38 -0.80 -0.71 13.71
CA LEU A 38 -1.25 -1.80 12.86
C LEU A 38 -2.33 -2.62 13.58
N TRP A 39 -3.35 -2.97 12.83
CA TRP A 39 -4.48 -3.78 13.26
C TRP A 39 -4.74 -4.90 12.27
N THR A 40 -5.31 -5.98 12.75
CA THR A 40 -5.84 -7.06 11.91
C THR A 40 -7.33 -7.26 12.16
N VAL A 41 -8.03 -7.72 11.13
CA VAL A 41 -9.43 -8.15 11.20
C VAL A 41 -9.60 -9.33 10.24
N ASN A 42 -10.42 -10.30 10.57
CA ASN A 42 -10.77 -11.39 9.65
C ASN A 42 -11.53 -10.85 8.44
N ALA A 43 -11.47 -11.54 7.31
CA ALA A 43 -12.13 -11.13 6.07
C ALA A 43 -13.67 -11.08 6.17
N ASP A 44 -14.25 -11.68 7.19
CA ASP A 44 -15.67 -11.62 7.53
C ASP A 44 -16.02 -10.49 8.53
N GLY A 45 -15.03 -9.71 8.98
CA GLY A 45 -15.18 -8.61 9.95
C GLY A 45 -15.02 -9.01 11.42
N SER A 46 -14.86 -10.30 11.72
CA SER A 46 -14.64 -10.78 13.09
C SER A 46 -13.20 -10.57 13.58
N GLU A 47 -12.98 -10.68 14.88
CA GLU A 47 -11.67 -10.66 15.54
C GLU A 47 -10.80 -9.44 15.20
N MET A 48 -11.36 -8.25 15.13
CA MET A 48 -10.57 -7.03 14.97
C MET A 48 -9.72 -6.79 16.23
N LYS A 49 -8.39 -6.71 16.04
CA LYS A 49 -7.44 -6.52 17.14
C LYS A 49 -6.19 -5.77 16.72
N ARG A 50 -5.58 -5.08 17.70
CA ARG A 50 -4.25 -4.46 17.53
C ARG A 50 -3.21 -5.54 17.31
N PHE A 51 -2.38 -5.39 16.26
CA PHE A 51 -1.43 -6.43 15.86
C PHE A 51 -0.28 -6.60 16.87
N MET A 52 0.29 -5.50 17.36
CA MET A 52 1.33 -5.50 18.41
C MET A 52 0.85 -4.70 19.61
N PRO A 53 0.05 -5.29 20.54
CA PRO A 53 -0.63 -4.55 21.60
C PRO A 53 0.32 -3.88 22.60
N ASN A 54 1.52 -4.41 22.78
CA ASN A 54 2.51 -3.92 23.74
C ASN A 54 3.47 -2.86 23.15
N LEU A 55 3.37 -2.54 21.85
CA LEU A 55 4.20 -1.52 21.21
C LEU A 55 3.48 -0.17 21.28
N ASP A 56 3.96 0.75 22.13
CA ASP A 56 3.30 2.05 22.36
C ASP A 56 3.66 3.14 21.34
N THR A 57 4.75 2.98 20.60
CA THR A 57 5.16 3.91 19.56
C THR A 57 4.33 3.73 18.28
N PRO A 58 4.12 4.80 17.48
CA PRO A 58 3.38 4.67 16.23
C PRO A 58 4.04 3.67 15.27
N HIS A 59 3.21 2.80 14.66
CA HIS A 59 3.63 1.83 13.67
C HIS A 59 2.50 1.63 12.65
N PHE A 60 2.86 1.65 11.37
CA PHE A 60 1.88 1.73 10.28
C PHE A 60 2.42 1.15 8.97
N ASP A 61 1.58 1.19 7.92
CA ASP A 61 1.88 0.77 6.54
C ASP A 61 2.57 -0.60 6.47
N GLY A 62 1.86 -1.62 6.96
CA GLY A 62 2.36 -2.99 6.97
C GLY A 62 2.10 -3.70 5.65
N ASP A 63 3.02 -4.62 5.28
CA ASP A 63 2.89 -5.50 4.13
C ASP A 63 3.31 -6.94 4.47
N TRP A 64 2.48 -7.92 4.09
CA TRP A 64 2.73 -9.33 4.33
C TRP A 64 3.78 -9.89 3.39
N SER A 65 4.71 -10.71 3.91
CA SER A 65 5.53 -11.57 3.04
C SER A 65 4.63 -12.54 2.25
N PRO A 66 5.01 -12.93 1.02
CA PRO A 66 4.20 -13.82 0.18
C PRO A 66 3.86 -15.17 0.84
N ASP A 67 4.71 -15.68 1.73
CA ASP A 67 4.49 -16.90 2.50
C ASP A 67 3.63 -16.69 3.76
N GLY A 68 3.25 -15.44 4.06
CA GLY A 68 2.43 -15.06 5.21
C GLY A 68 3.11 -15.18 6.57
N LYS A 69 4.43 -15.41 6.63
CA LYS A 69 5.14 -15.66 7.90
C LYS A 69 5.67 -14.40 8.57
N THR A 70 5.89 -13.34 7.79
CA THR A 70 6.42 -12.08 8.31
C THR A 70 5.67 -10.88 7.75
N ILE A 71 5.84 -9.73 8.40
CA ILE A 71 5.30 -8.44 7.99
C ILE A 71 6.46 -7.43 8.00
N LEU A 72 6.58 -6.65 6.92
CA LEU A 72 7.33 -5.40 6.94
C LEU A 72 6.39 -4.28 7.40
N TYR A 73 6.89 -3.32 8.15
CA TYR A 73 6.10 -2.18 8.58
C TYR A 73 6.97 -0.96 8.86
N VAL A 74 6.37 0.21 8.85
CA VAL A 74 7.00 1.46 9.25
C VAL A 74 6.85 1.65 10.76
N HIS A 75 7.96 1.90 11.43
CA HIS A 75 8.00 2.26 12.84
C HIS A 75 8.48 3.69 12.99
N ASP A 76 7.65 4.53 13.63
CA ASP A 76 8.01 5.89 13.99
C ASP A 76 8.77 5.86 15.32
N VAL A 77 10.08 6.04 15.22
CA VAL A 77 10.97 6.05 16.39
C VAL A 77 11.04 7.48 16.92
N LEU A 78 10.12 7.83 17.82
CA LEU A 78 10.03 9.13 18.49
C LEU A 78 11.17 9.34 19.50
N GLN A 79 12.44 9.23 19.06
CA GLN A 79 13.58 9.52 19.92
C GLN A 79 14.25 10.84 19.47
N GLY A 80 13.94 11.90 20.19
CA GLY A 80 14.52 13.24 19.97
C GLY A 80 13.78 14.10 18.94
N THR A 81 14.33 15.26 18.60
CA THR A 81 13.74 16.24 17.67
C THR A 81 13.84 15.85 16.20
N ASP A 82 14.49 14.73 15.89
CA ASP A 82 14.78 14.29 14.52
C ASP A 82 13.88 13.08 14.16
N GLY A 83 12.57 13.24 14.10
CA GLY A 83 11.63 12.16 13.76
C GLY A 83 12.18 11.25 12.66
N LYS A 84 12.24 9.93 12.92
CA LYS A 84 12.80 8.94 11.99
C LYS A 84 11.78 7.85 11.77
N LEU A 85 11.55 7.53 10.51
CA LEU A 85 10.75 6.38 10.13
C LEU A 85 11.70 5.24 9.70
N HIS A 86 11.59 4.12 10.38
CA HIS A 86 12.40 2.93 10.06
C HIS A 86 11.50 1.82 9.53
N ILE A 87 12.03 1.02 8.59
CA ILE A 87 11.36 -0.21 8.20
C ILE A 87 11.81 -1.34 9.13
N HIS A 88 10.84 -1.97 9.75
CA HIS A 88 11.00 -3.15 10.59
C HIS A 88 10.40 -4.38 9.90
N ARG A 89 10.90 -5.55 10.27
CA ARG A 89 10.31 -6.86 9.97
C ARG A 89 9.93 -7.54 11.28
N VAL A 90 8.76 -8.13 11.31
CA VAL A 90 8.19 -8.83 12.47
C VAL A 90 7.56 -10.15 12.02
N ASN A 91 7.53 -11.16 12.86
CA ASN A 91 6.78 -12.39 12.59
C ASN A 91 5.27 -12.10 12.49
N ALA A 92 4.53 -12.92 11.76
CA ALA A 92 3.08 -12.76 11.57
C ALA A 92 2.25 -12.87 12.86
N ASP A 93 2.84 -13.39 13.93
CA ASP A 93 2.25 -13.42 15.27
C ASP A 93 2.57 -12.18 16.14
N GLY A 94 3.37 -11.24 15.60
CA GLY A 94 3.80 -10.02 16.30
C GLY A 94 5.10 -10.16 17.10
N SER A 95 5.75 -11.32 17.08
CA SER A 95 7.02 -11.57 17.77
C SER A 95 8.24 -11.19 16.93
N ASP A 96 9.42 -11.07 17.58
CA ASP A 96 10.72 -10.90 16.95
C ASP A 96 10.83 -9.73 15.97
N SER A 97 10.34 -8.56 16.39
CA SER A 97 10.46 -7.33 15.58
C SER A 97 11.91 -6.86 15.52
N LYS A 98 12.41 -6.63 14.30
CA LYS A 98 13.79 -6.16 14.02
C LYS A 98 13.78 -5.06 12.98
N VAL A 99 14.62 -4.02 13.18
CA VAL A 99 14.87 -3.04 12.14
C VAL A 99 15.62 -3.70 10.97
N VAL A 100 15.13 -3.47 9.74
CA VAL A 100 15.78 -3.98 8.52
C VAL A 100 16.37 -2.85 7.68
N ILE A 101 15.81 -1.63 7.74
CA ILE A 101 16.40 -0.44 7.12
C ILE A 101 16.64 0.61 8.20
N PRO A 102 17.83 0.61 8.84
CA PRO A 102 18.22 1.68 9.76
C PRO A 102 18.71 2.88 8.96
N ASN A 103 18.09 4.04 9.10
CA ASN A 103 18.56 5.27 8.47
C ASN A 103 18.19 6.50 9.31
N LYS A 104 18.75 7.67 8.92
CA LYS A 104 18.38 8.98 9.46
C LYS A 104 17.31 9.70 8.64
N ALA A 105 16.82 9.06 7.56
CA ALA A 105 15.78 9.57 6.68
C ALA A 105 14.41 8.97 7.02
N PHE A 106 13.37 9.41 6.29
CA PHE A 106 12.06 8.79 6.33
C PHE A 106 12.07 7.59 5.39
N GLU A 107 11.81 6.41 5.93
CA GLU A 107 11.68 5.14 5.21
C GLU A 107 10.23 4.68 5.29
N GLU A 108 9.53 4.62 4.16
CA GLU A 108 8.08 4.45 4.09
C GLU A 108 7.68 3.39 3.05
N THR A 109 6.43 3.00 3.06
CA THR A 109 5.80 2.16 2.04
C THR A 109 6.57 0.89 1.68
N PRO A 110 6.95 0.03 2.64
CA PRO A 110 7.59 -1.24 2.32
C PRO A 110 6.63 -2.17 1.57
N ARG A 111 7.11 -2.82 0.50
CA ARG A 111 6.31 -3.73 -0.35
C ARG A 111 7.13 -4.95 -0.74
N TRP A 112 6.76 -6.11 -0.23
CA TRP A 112 7.40 -7.38 -0.59
C TRP A 112 7.32 -7.66 -2.08
N ALA A 113 8.41 -8.14 -2.66
CA ALA A 113 8.38 -8.75 -3.98
C ALA A 113 7.63 -10.10 -3.93
N PRO A 114 6.97 -10.52 -5.03
CA PRO A 114 6.21 -11.76 -5.06
C PRO A 114 7.03 -13.03 -4.74
N ASP A 115 8.34 -12.98 -4.94
CA ASP A 115 9.26 -14.09 -4.64
C ASP A 115 9.74 -14.12 -3.16
N GLY A 116 9.40 -13.09 -2.37
CA GLY A 116 9.79 -12.96 -0.97
C GLY A 116 11.30 -12.74 -0.73
N LYS A 117 12.10 -12.47 -1.76
CA LYS A 117 13.55 -12.29 -1.65
C LYS A 117 13.97 -10.83 -1.49
N THR A 118 13.17 -9.92 -2.01
CA THR A 118 13.44 -8.48 -1.98
C THR A 118 12.17 -7.72 -1.59
N PHE A 119 12.32 -6.43 -1.27
CA PHE A 119 11.19 -5.53 -1.10
C PHE A 119 11.53 -4.14 -1.64
N LEU A 120 10.48 -3.39 -2.02
CA LEU A 120 10.55 -1.97 -2.34
C LEU A 120 10.29 -1.15 -1.09
N PHE A 121 10.80 0.06 -1.08
CA PHE A 121 10.44 1.08 -0.10
C PHE A 121 10.67 2.47 -0.68
N VAL A 122 10.06 3.46 -0.09
CA VAL A 122 10.28 4.88 -0.37
C VAL A 122 11.24 5.44 0.66
N SER A 123 12.19 6.25 0.23
CA SER A 123 13.17 6.87 1.12
C SER A 123 13.46 8.31 0.72
N THR A 124 13.67 9.17 1.73
CA THR A 124 14.12 10.54 1.53
C THR A 124 15.65 10.71 1.72
N ARG A 125 16.42 9.60 1.76
CA ARG A 125 17.86 9.58 2.05
C ARG A 125 18.71 10.43 1.10
N ASP A 126 18.28 10.60 -0.14
CA ASP A 126 18.98 11.36 -1.17
C ASP A 126 18.25 12.68 -1.51
N GLY A 127 17.42 13.21 -0.59
CA GLY A 127 16.82 14.56 -0.66
C GLY A 127 15.30 14.57 -0.75
N ASN A 128 14.68 13.88 -1.70
CA ASN A 128 13.23 13.76 -1.87
C ASN A 128 12.80 12.28 -1.80
N GLN A 129 11.49 12.04 -1.86
CA GLN A 129 10.94 10.68 -1.90
C GLN A 129 11.29 10.01 -3.22
N GLU A 130 12.01 8.88 -3.12
CA GLU A 130 12.42 8.03 -4.23
C GLU A 130 12.20 6.57 -3.89
N ILE A 131 12.09 5.74 -4.91
CA ILE A 131 11.86 4.29 -4.77
C ILE A 131 13.19 3.56 -4.70
N TYR A 132 13.33 2.70 -3.69
CA TYR A 132 14.49 1.84 -3.46
C TYR A 132 14.04 0.38 -3.41
N ARG A 133 14.97 -0.51 -3.67
CA ARG A 133 14.84 -1.95 -3.46
C ARG A 133 15.95 -2.42 -2.53
N ALA A 134 15.62 -3.35 -1.62
CA ALA A 134 16.56 -4.04 -0.77
C ALA A 134 16.29 -5.54 -0.78
N ASP A 135 17.27 -6.33 -0.36
CA ASP A 135 17.07 -7.75 -0.06
C ASP A 135 16.21 -7.92 1.21
N ALA A 136 15.63 -9.10 1.41
CA ALA A 136 14.70 -9.38 2.51
C ALA A 136 15.28 -9.12 3.92
N ASP A 137 16.61 -9.11 4.06
CA ASP A 137 17.33 -8.79 5.29
C ASP A 137 17.71 -7.30 5.42
N GLY A 138 17.35 -6.48 4.42
CA GLY A 138 17.68 -5.06 4.36
C GLY A 138 19.03 -4.74 3.72
N SER A 139 19.79 -5.74 3.26
CA SER A 139 21.06 -5.54 2.56
C SER A 139 20.85 -5.16 1.07
N ASN A 140 21.95 -4.87 0.35
CA ASN A 140 21.96 -4.61 -1.09
C ASN A 140 20.98 -3.55 -1.57
N ILE A 141 20.88 -2.44 -0.82
CA ILE A 141 20.00 -1.32 -1.14
C ILE A 141 20.39 -0.70 -2.47
N LYS A 142 19.40 -0.63 -3.40
CA LYS A 142 19.55 -0.01 -4.71
C LYS A 142 18.46 1.05 -4.91
N ARG A 143 18.84 2.30 -5.26
CA ARG A 143 17.94 3.33 -5.73
C ARG A 143 17.44 2.97 -7.13
N LEU A 144 16.12 3.00 -7.34
CA LEU A 144 15.47 2.68 -8.63
C LEU A 144 15.01 3.92 -9.39
N THR A 145 14.63 4.98 -8.67
CA THR A 145 14.23 6.26 -9.27
C THR A 145 15.18 7.38 -8.84
N ASN A 146 15.33 8.39 -9.70
CA ASN A 146 16.17 9.56 -9.46
C ASN A 146 15.57 10.75 -10.20
N GLU A 147 14.53 11.35 -9.60
CA GLU A 147 13.79 12.46 -10.18
C GLU A 147 13.75 13.63 -9.20
N ILE A 148 13.59 14.87 -9.69
CA ILE A 148 13.38 16.04 -8.83
C ILE A 148 12.03 15.95 -8.12
N ALA A 149 11.02 15.42 -8.83
CA ALA A 149 9.71 15.21 -8.29
C ALA A 149 9.66 13.94 -7.43
N ALA A 150 8.76 13.91 -6.43
CA ALA A 150 8.59 12.77 -5.56
C ALA A 150 8.01 11.56 -6.30
N ASP A 151 8.59 10.38 -6.05
CA ASP A 151 8.11 9.08 -6.46
C ASP A 151 7.69 8.28 -5.23
N ASN A 152 6.45 7.78 -5.22
CA ASN A 152 5.88 7.12 -4.05
C ASN A 152 4.88 6.01 -4.40
N ASN A 153 4.34 5.34 -3.37
CA ASN A 153 3.35 4.26 -3.47
C ASN A 153 3.73 3.14 -4.46
N PRO A 154 4.94 2.58 -4.41
CA PRO A 154 5.33 1.51 -5.32
C PRO A 154 4.54 0.22 -5.04
N CYS A 155 4.24 -0.54 -6.10
CA CYS A 155 3.71 -1.90 -6.00
C CYS A 155 4.27 -2.79 -7.11
N TRP A 156 4.54 -4.04 -6.78
CA TRP A 156 5.02 -5.05 -7.72
C TRP A 156 3.91 -5.57 -8.64
N SER A 157 4.24 -5.84 -9.88
CA SER A 157 3.44 -6.75 -10.71
C SER A 157 3.53 -8.18 -10.15
N PRO A 158 2.50 -9.03 -10.31
CA PRO A 158 2.47 -10.39 -9.74
C PRO A 158 3.61 -11.30 -10.21
N ASP A 159 4.16 -11.04 -11.40
CA ASP A 159 5.30 -11.78 -11.95
C ASP A 159 6.67 -11.21 -11.51
N GLY A 160 6.67 -10.15 -10.72
CA GLY A 160 7.86 -9.48 -10.20
C GLY A 160 8.70 -8.74 -11.26
N LYS A 161 8.20 -8.58 -12.49
CA LYS A 161 8.99 -7.96 -13.58
C LYS A 161 8.82 -6.46 -13.68
N ARG A 162 7.71 -5.92 -13.20
CA ARG A 162 7.42 -4.49 -13.25
C ARG A 162 7.03 -3.94 -11.87
N ILE A 163 7.19 -2.64 -11.72
CA ILE A 163 6.80 -1.84 -10.58
C ILE A 163 5.89 -0.74 -11.10
N ALA A 164 4.67 -0.62 -10.56
CA ALA A 164 3.84 0.56 -10.75
C ALA A 164 4.02 1.50 -9.54
N PHE A 165 3.96 2.80 -9.76
CA PHE A 165 4.17 3.80 -8.72
C PHE A 165 3.51 5.13 -9.10
N ALA A 166 3.34 6.01 -8.13
CA ALA A 166 2.85 7.37 -8.34
C ALA A 166 4.03 8.34 -8.42
N SER A 167 3.97 9.30 -9.36
CA SER A 167 5.03 10.27 -9.60
C SER A 167 4.48 11.64 -10.00
N HIS A 168 5.10 12.69 -9.49
CA HIS A 168 4.82 14.09 -9.87
C HIS A 168 5.63 14.58 -11.09
N ARG A 169 6.46 13.73 -11.73
CA ARG A 169 7.39 14.12 -12.82
C ARG A 169 6.73 14.74 -14.05
N SER A 170 5.42 14.53 -14.25
CA SER A 170 4.65 15.14 -15.35
C SER A 170 3.88 16.40 -14.96
N GLY A 171 4.11 16.95 -13.76
CA GLY A 171 3.46 18.16 -13.26
C GLY A 171 2.36 17.90 -12.24
N ASN A 172 1.57 16.83 -12.39
CA ASN A 172 0.62 16.31 -11.39
C ASN A 172 0.95 14.86 -11.05
N LEU A 173 0.27 14.32 -10.05
CA LEU A 173 0.49 12.95 -9.60
C LEU A 173 -0.21 11.97 -10.56
N GLU A 174 0.59 11.14 -11.21
CA GLU A 174 0.16 10.16 -12.20
C GLU A 174 0.75 8.78 -11.89
N ILE A 175 0.11 7.73 -12.41
CA ILE A 175 0.65 6.38 -12.32
C ILE A 175 1.66 6.14 -13.43
N TRP A 176 2.82 5.65 -13.04
CA TRP A 176 3.93 5.25 -13.90
C TRP A 176 4.27 3.79 -13.67
N SER A 177 4.97 3.18 -14.59
CA SER A 177 5.57 1.85 -14.40
C SER A 177 7.00 1.80 -14.92
N MET A 178 7.80 0.93 -14.30
CA MET A 178 9.19 0.64 -14.67
C MET A 178 9.45 -0.86 -14.55
N THR A 179 10.57 -1.35 -15.13
CA THR A 179 11.04 -2.69 -14.86
C THR A 179 11.57 -2.83 -13.44
N ALA A 180 11.73 -4.07 -12.94
CA ALA A 180 12.18 -4.37 -11.58
C ALA A 180 13.58 -3.82 -11.24
N ASP A 181 14.37 -3.44 -12.24
CA ASP A 181 15.71 -2.84 -12.10
C ASP A 181 15.72 -1.30 -12.26
N GLY A 182 14.55 -0.68 -12.50
CA GLY A 182 14.34 0.76 -12.64
C GLY A 182 14.34 1.27 -14.09
N GLY A 183 14.41 0.38 -15.09
CA GLY A 183 14.41 0.73 -16.52
C GLY A 183 13.01 0.81 -17.16
N ASP A 184 12.94 1.01 -18.48
CA ASP A 184 11.72 1.02 -19.31
C ASP A 184 10.53 1.76 -18.67
N LEU A 185 10.78 3.03 -18.33
CA LEU A 185 9.81 3.91 -17.68
C LEU A 185 8.64 4.23 -18.62
N LYS A 186 7.41 4.03 -18.15
CA LYS A 186 6.18 4.29 -18.92
C LYS A 186 5.17 5.04 -18.06
N LYS A 187 4.59 6.11 -18.61
CA LYS A 187 3.42 6.78 -18.05
C LYS A 187 2.19 5.92 -18.34
N LEU A 188 1.41 5.56 -17.31
CA LEU A 188 0.20 4.74 -17.44
C LEU A 188 -1.08 5.57 -17.39
N THR A 189 -1.08 6.70 -16.68
CA THR A 189 -2.21 7.64 -16.68
C THR A 189 -1.78 8.99 -17.18
N ASP A 190 -2.70 9.73 -17.83
CA ASP A 190 -2.50 11.08 -18.36
C ASP A 190 -3.80 11.87 -18.21
N HIS A 191 -4.00 12.45 -17.03
CA HIS A 191 -5.22 13.18 -16.68
C HIS A 191 -4.89 14.36 -15.76
N PRO A 192 -5.60 15.51 -15.82
CA PRO A 192 -5.37 16.63 -14.89
C PRO A 192 -5.65 16.33 -13.41
N ALA A 193 -6.39 15.26 -13.13
CA ALA A 193 -6.65 14.78 -11.77
C ALA A 193 -5.44 14.09 -11.15
N ILE A 194 -5.51 13.84 -9.84
CA ILE A 194 -4.50 13.11 -9.08
C ILE A 194 -4.80 11.61 -9.17
N ASP A 195 -3.83 10.83 -9.63
CA ASP A 195 -3.87 9.38 -9.69
C ASP A 195 -2.76 8.77 -8.82
N PHE A 196 -3.11 7.89 -7.87
CA PHE A 196 -2.15 7.35 -6.90
C PHE A 196 -2.60 6.01 -6.31
N TRP A 197 -1.78 5.39 -5.44
CA TRP A 197 -1.99 4.07 -4.84
C TRP A 197 -2.35 2.96 -5.83
N PRO A 198 -1.47 2.69 -6.81
CA PRO A 198 -1.70 1.59 -7.75
C PRO A 198 -1.65 0.23 -7.01
N ALA A 199 -2.48 -0.71 -7.46
CA ALA A 199 -2.52 -2.08 -6.98
C ALA A 199 -2.75 -3.05 -8.12
N TRP A 200 -1.77 -3.90 -8.43
CA TRP A 200 -1.87 -4.93 -9.45
C TRP A 200 -2.84 -6.03 -9.04
N ARG A 201 -3.73 -6.41 -9.97
CA ARG A 201 -4.51 -7.64 -9.83
C ARG A 201 -3.59 -8.85 -9.96
N PRO A 202 -3.85 -9.98 -9.23
CA PRO A 202 -3.02 -11.18 -9.33
C PRO A 202 -2.91 -11.80 -10.73
N ASP A 203 -3.83 -11.48 -11.65
CA ASP A 203 -3.75 -11.92 -13.05
C ASP A 203 -2.71 -11.15 -13.89
N GLY A 204 -2.14 -10.07 -13.36
CA GLY A 204 -1.17 -9.22 -14.05
C GLY A 204 -1.74 -8.39 -15.19
N LYS A 205 -3.08 -8.38 -15.39
CA LYS A 205 -3.73 -7.71 -16.53
C LYS A 205 -4.42 -6.40 -16.15
N THR A 206 -4.70 -6.19 -14.88
CA THR A 206 -5.47 -5.06 -14.37
C THR A 206 -4.73 -4.37 -13.24
N ILE A 207 -4.79 -3.04 -13.20
CA ILE A 207 -4.32 -2.20 -12.10
C ILE A 207 -5.53 -1.46 -11.54
N ALA A 208 -5.74 -1.55 -10.21
CA ALA A 208 -6.62 -0.64 -9.49
C ALA A 208 -5.81 0.58 -9.03
N PHE A 209 -6.41 1.75 -9.00
CA PHE A 209 -5.78 2.97 -8.49
C PHE A 209 -6.83 3.93 -7.94
N THR A 210 -6.40 4.88 -7.13
CA THR A 210 -7.27 5.95 -6.63
C THR A 210 -7.14 7.17 -7.54
N SER A 211 -8.29 7.79 -7.89
CA SER A 211 -8.34 8.99 -8.72
C SER A 211 -9.46 9.93 -8.26
N ASN A 212 -9.23 11.24 -8.36
CA ASN A 212 -10.25 12.25 -8.09
C ASN A 212 -10.83 12.91 -9.36
N ARG A 213 -10.75 12.25 -10.52
CA ARG A 213 -11.14 12.80 -11.83
C ARG A 213 -12.63 13.12 -11.97
N GLU A 214 -13.49 12.59 -11.11
CA GLU A 214 -14.93 12.90 -11.04
C GLU A 214 -15.32 13.76 -9.83
N GLY A 215 -14.31 14.41 -9.17
CA GLY A 215 -14.50 15.41 -8.11
C GLY A 215 -14.18 14.91 -6.70
N ASN A 216 -14.32 13.63 -6.41
CA ASN A 216 -13.91 12.99 -5.16
C ASN A 216 -13.01 11.77 -5.45
N TYR A 217 -12.32 11.28 -4.42
CA TYR A 217 -11.48 10.10 -4.58
C TYR A 217 -12.33 8.84 -4.74
N GLU A 218 -12.10 8.14 -5.85
CA GLU A 218 -12.78 6.91 -6.23
C GLU A 218 -11.74 5.84 -6.63
N ILE A 219 -12.14 4.58 -6.60
CA ILE A 219 -11.31 3.50 -7.13
C ILE A 219 -11.58 3.31 -8.61
N TYR A 220 -10.54 3.39 -9.40
CA TYR A 220 -10.53 3.14 -10.83
C TYR A 220 -9.82 1.83 -11.14
N LEU A 221 -10.20 1.22 -12.24
CA LEU A 221 -9.49 0.08 -12.84
C LEU A 221 -9.01 0.47 -14.23
N MET A 222 -7.81 0.03 -14.60
CA MET A 222 -7.26 0.15 -15.96
C MET A 222 -6.57 -1.15 -16.35
N ASN A 223 -6.33 -1.34 -17.66
CA ASN A 223 -5.46 -2.40 -18.12
C ASN A 223 -4.01 -2.15 -17.65
N ALA A 224 -3.19 -3.20 -17.63
CA ALA A 224 -1.78 -3.14 -17.20
C ALA A 224 -0.92 -2.18 -18.06
N ASP A 225 -1.35 -1.87 -19.29
CA ASP A 225 -0.71 -0.91 -20.21
C ASP A 225 -1.20 0.54 -20.02
N GLY A 226 -2.12 0.81 -19.07
CA GLY A 226 -2.73 2.10 -18.82
C GLY A 226 -4.02 2.36 -19.60
N SER A 227 -4.39 1.50 -20.56
CA SER A 227 -5.58 1.68 -21.38
C SER A 227 -6.88 1.39 -20.60
N ASN A 228 -8.01 1.91 -21.11
CA ASN A 228 -9.36 1.68 -20.62
C ASN A 228 -9.58 1.99 -19.13
N PRO A 229 -9.19 3.17 -18.62
CA PRO A 229 -9.50 3.54 -17.24
C PRO A 229 -11.02 3.68 -17.05
N ARG A 230 -11.56 3.07 -15.98
CA ARG A 230 -12.98 3.13 -15.64
C ARG A 230 -13.18 3.22 -14.14
N ASN A 231 -14.12 4.04 -13.71
CA ASN A 231 -14.55 4.10 -12.32
C ASN A 231 -15.17 2.76 -11.89
N LEU A 232 -14.84 2.27 -10.71
CA LEU A 232 -15.41 1.05 -10.14
C LEU A 232 -16.45 1.37 -9.06
N THR A 233 -16.23 2.40 -8.26
CA THR A 233 -16.98 2.62 -7.02
C THR A 233 -18.19 3.53 -7.18
N HIS A 234 -18.15 4.53 -8.05
CA HIS A 234 -19.26 5.48 -8.36
C HIS A 234 -19.99 5.95 -7.10
N ASN A 235 -19.25 6.49 -6.12
CA ASN A 235 -19.81 6.88 -4.83
C ASN A 235 -19.39 8.31 -4.46
N PRO A 236 -20.26 9.18 -3.90
CA PRO A 236 -19.87 10.54 -3.51
C PRO A 236 -18.92 10.61 -2.30
N ALA A 237 -18.69 9.51 -1.58
CA ALA A 237 -17.72 9.44 -0.49
C ALA A 237 -16.28 9.28 -0.99
N GLN A 238 -15.30 9.31 -0.07
CA GLN A 238 -13.89 9.07 -0.38
C GLN A 238 -13.58 7.58 -0.37
N GLU A 239 -13.01 7.08 -1.46
CA GLU A 239 -12.64 5.68 -1.66
C GLU A 239 -11.12 5.57 -1.88
N ASN A 240 -10.40 4.86 -1.00
CA ASN A 240 -8.93 4.86 -1.02
C ASN A 240 -8.35 3.48 -0.68
N PHE A 241 -7.02 3.32 -0.87
CA PHE A 241 -6.23 2.16 -0.43
C PHE A 241 -6.74 0.81 -0.94
N ALA A 242 -7.06 0.75 -2.23
CA ALA A 242 -7.52 -0.48 -2.85
C ALA A 242 -6.47 -1.61 -2.79
N THR A 243 -6.92 -2.82 -2.48
CA THR A 243 -6.09 -4.03 -2.47
C THR A 243 -6.88 -5.23 -2.97
N TRP A 244 -6.27 -6.06 -3.82
CA TRP A 244 -6.90 -7.24 -4.39
C TRP A 244 -6.83 -8.44 -3.44
N SER A 245 -7.90 -9.25 -3.41
CA SER A 245 -7.82 -10.58 -2.81
C SER A 245 -6.81 -11.45 -3.56
N PRO A 246 -6.15 -12.42 -2.90
CA PRO A 246 -5.12 -13.27 -3.54
C PRO A 246 -5.62 -14.04 -4.76
N ASP A 247 -6.92 -14.37 -4.82
CA ASP A 247 -7.54 -15.01 -5.98
C ASP A 247 -7.97 -14.03 -7.09
N GLY A 248 -7.77 -12.72 -6.88
CA GLY A 248 -8.12 -11.65 -7.81
C GLY A 248 -9.60 -11.43 -8.05
N LYS A 249 -10.50 -12.09 -7.30
CA LYS A 249 -11.96 -12.00 -7.52
C LYS A 249 -12.63 -10.87 -6.76
N LYS A 250 -11.96 -10.33 -5.74
CA LYS A 250 -12.47 -9.25 -4.88
C LYS A 250 -11.46 -8.12 -4.77
N LEU A 251 -11.97 -6.92 -4.62
CA LEU A 251 -11.19 -5.74 -4.25
C LEU A 251 -11.68 -5.24 -2.91
N ALA A 252 -10.77 -5.04 -1.96
CA ALA A 252 -11.03 -4.36 -0.71
C ALA A 252 -10.53 -2.91 -0.81
N PHE A 253 -11.20 -2.00 -0.15
CA PHE A 253 -10.83 -0.58 -0.10
C PHE A 253 -11.37 0.07 1.17
N ILE A 254 -10.89 1.26 1.49
CA ILE A 254 -11.40 2.06 2.60
C ILE A 254 -12.33 3.12 2.04
N SER A 255 -13.51 3.24 2.66
CA SER A 255 -14.57 4.15 2.26
C SER A 255 -15.08 4.98 3.43
N THR A 256 -15.47 6.24 3.16
CA THR A 256 -16.11 7.12 4.14
C THR A 256 -17.63 7.20 3.99
N ARG A 257 -18.25 6.32 3.19
CA ARG A 257 -19.69 6.36 2.82
C ARG A 257 -20.67 6.28 3.99
N ASP A 258 -20.28 5.69 5.10
CA ASP A 258 -21.12 5.53 6.29
C ASP A 258 -20.63 6.37 7.48
N GLY A 259 -20.00 7.53 7.21
CA GLY A 259 -19.64 8.55 8.20
C GLY A 259 -18.30 8.37 8.90
N GLY A 260 -17.49 7.39 8.49
CA GLY A 260 -16.13 7.16 8.99
C GLY A 260 -15.33 6.31 8.03
N SER A 261 -14.06 6.05 8.31
CA SER A 261 -13.21 5.24 7.42
C SER A 261 -13.37 3.76 7.71
N ASP A 262 -14.16 3.05 6.89
CA ASP A 262 -14.39 1.62 7.05
C ASP A 262 -13.90 0.79 5.84
N ILE A 263 -13.62 -0.48 6.10
CA ILE A 263 -13.19 -1.43 5.08
C ILE A 263 -14.42 -1.99 4.36
N TYR A 264 -14.39 -1.93 3.04
CA TYR A 264 -15.40 -2.51 2.15
C TYR A 264 -14.76 -3.50 1.19
N VAL A 265 -15.54 -4.47 0.76
CA VAL A 265 -15.15 -5.48 -0.23
C VAL A 265 -16.19 -5.54 -1.34
N ILE A 266 -15.73 -5.48 -2.58
CA ILE A 266 -16.55 -5.58 -3.79
C ILE A 266 -16.07 -6.76 -4.65
N ALA A 267 -17.00 -7.55 -5.20
CA ALA A 267 -16.66 -8.57 -6.18
C ALA A 267 -16.35 -7.90 -7.54
N VAL A 268 -15.27 -8.31 -8.19
CA VAL A 268 -14.85 -7.79 -9.50
C VAL A 268 -14.84 -8.93 -10.51
N LYS A 269 -15.62 -8.77 -11.57
CA LYS A 269 -15.72 -9.74 -12.70
C LYS A 269 -14.54 -9.63 -13.64
#